data_b8738fd0bcc07267ba2839656b0fe022
#
_entry.id   b8738fd0bcc07267ba2839656b0fe022
#
_cell.length_a   1.000
_cell.length_b   1.000
_cell.length_c   1.000
_cell.angle_alpha   90.00
_cell.angle_beta   90.00
_cell.angle_gamma   90.00
#
_symmetry.space_group_name_H-M   'P 1'
#
loop_
_entity.id
_entity.type
_entity.pdbx_description
1 polymer ?
#
loop_
_entity_poly.entity_id
_entity_poly.type
_entity_poly.pdbx_seq_one_letter_code
_entity_poly.pdbx_strand_id
1 'polypeptide(L)'
;MTSDWSLAVLFADFHDKIERELATARKLGHPTEKGDASEQVWNDVLNHYLPRRYESRKGFVVDSKGAFSQQIDVIIHDRQYSPFVFSFKGTDVVPAESVYAVFEAKQELTADHIRYARDKAASVRRLHRTSLSAETIEGPSRPKPLHHILAGILTLGAGWTPPLGHTLIGHLRQDMAEGVIDLGCVANAGWFTRRDDDFEVTPIDKAATRFLLELIAQLQAIGTAPMLDVRAYSGMI
;
A
#
# COMPACT_ATOMS: atom_id res chain seq x y z
N MET A 1 4.80 36.53 -21.80
CA MET A 1 3.94 35.69 -20.94
C MET A 1 4.79 34.56 -20.46
N THR A 2 5.42 34.72 -19.28
CA THR A 2 6.10 33.60 -18.61
C THR A 2 5.00 32.66 -18.13
N SER A 3 4.93 31.47 -18.71
CA SER A 3 3.96 30.48 -18.25
C SER A 3 4.32 30.13 -16.80
N ASP A 4 3.35 30.28 -15.90
CA ASP A 4 3.44 29.83 -14.50
C ASP A 4 3.52 28.31 -14.36
N TRP A 5 4.13 27.66 -15.33
CA TRP A 5 4.25 26.22 -15.44
C TRP A 5 5.45 25.76 -14.62
N SER A 6 5.22 25.14 -13.49
CA SER A 6 6.29 24.54 -12.69
C SER A 6 5.84 23.20 -12.12
N LEU A 7 6.80 22.31 -11.93
CA LEU A 7 6.53 21.01 -11.30
C LEU A 7 5.95 21.17 -9.89
N ALA A 8 6.37 22.21 -9.18
CA ALA A 8 5.84 22.52 -7.84
C ALA A 8 4.35 22.86 -7.87
N VAL A 9 3.89 23.62 -8.87
CA VAL A 9 2.46 23.94 -9.06
C VAL A 9 1.69 22.66 -9.36
N LEU A 10 2.17 21.83 -10.28
CA LEU A 10 1.52 20.55 -10.62
C LEU A 10 1.40 19.61 -9.40
N PHE A 11 2.43 19.53 -8.57
CA PHE A 11 2.38 18.74 -7.34
C PHE A 11 1.44 19.33 -6.28
N ALA A 12 1.28 20.65 -6.24
CA ALA A 12 0.32 21.29 -5.36
C ALA A 12 -1.11 20.95 -5.80
N ASP A 13 -1.44 21.16 -7.07
CA ASP A 13 -2.75 20.87 -7.63
C ASP A 13 -3.13 19.38 -7.44
N PHE A 14 -2.16 18.50 -7.59
CA PHE A 14 -2.33 17.07 -7.35
C PHE A 14 -2.74 16.78 -5.89
N HIS A 15 -2.02 17.35 -4.92
CA HIS A 15 -2.35 17.20 -3.50
C HIS A 15 -3.76 17.73 -3.20
N ASP A 16 -4.08 18.95 -3.66
CA ASP A 16 -5.35 19.60 -3.43
C ASP A 16 -6.53 18.80 -4.01
N LYS A 17 -6.29 18.11 -5.14
CA LYS A 17 -7.26 17.19 -5.72
C LYS A 17 -7.54 16.02 -4.78
N ILE A 18 -6.49 15.33 -4.30
CA ILE A 18 -6.63 14.17 -3.40
C ILE A 18 -7.36 14.56 -2.12
N GLU A 19 -6.95 15.66 -1.49
CA GLU A 19 -7.55 16.11 -0.24
C GLU A 19 -9.04 16.45 -0.42
N ARG A 20 -9.40 17.13 -1.52
CA ARG A 20 -10.80 17.43 -1.84
C ARG A 20 -11.64 16.18 -2.07
N GLU A 21 -11.12 15.19 -2.79
CA GLU A 21 -11.83 13.94 -3.05
C GLU A 21 -12.05 13.16 -1.74
N LEU A 22 -11.03 13.03 -0.88
CA LEU A 22 -11.15 12.42 0.45
C LEU A 22 -12.13 13.19 1.35
N ALA A 23 -12.10 14.52 1.36
CA ALA A 23 -13.02 15.34 2.11
C ALA A 23 -14.47 15.22 1.60
N THR A 24 -14.65 15.01 0.30
CA THR A 24 -15.96 14.75 -0.32
C THR A 24 -16.47 13.36 0.09
N ALA A 25 -15.64 12.33 0.02
CA ALA A 25 -15.97 10.99 0.48
C ALA A 25 -16.43 10.99 1.97
N ARG A 26 -15.81 11.81 2.81
CA ARG A 26 -16.19 11.97 4.22
C ARG A 26 -17.62 12.51 4.43
N LYS A 27 -18.17 13.26 3.45
CA LYS A 27 -19.53 13.86 3.53
C LYS A 27 -20.64 12.89 3.17
N LEU A 28 -20.35 11.69 2.65
CA LEU A 28 -21.37 10.68 2.35
C LEU A 28 -22.13 10.28 3.60
N GLY A 29 -23.42 9.94 3.45
CA GLY A 29 -24.33 9.74 4.58
C GLY A 29 -24.05 8.47 5.38
N HIS A 30 -23.74 7.36 4.70
CA HIS A 30 -23.55 6.04 5.30
C HIS A 30 -22.10 5.72 5.64
N PRO A 31 -21.80 5.13 6.81
CA PRO A 31 -20.42 4.78 7.20
C PRO A 31 -19.71 3.85 6.20
N THR A 32 -20.41 2.85 5.66
CA THR A 32 -19.86 1.93 4.66
C THR A 32 -19.50 2.66 3.36
N GLU A 33 -20.40 3.51 2.85
CA GLU A 33 -20.16 4.30 1.64
C GLU A 33 -18.98 5.26 1.80
N LYS A 34 -18.79 5.83 3.01
CA LYS A 34 -17.61 6.68 3.32
C LYS A 34 -16.31 5.88 3.26
N GLY A 35 -16.32 4.66 3.80
CA GLY A 35 -15.18 3.76 3.76
C GLY A 35 -14.81 3.40 2.32
N ASP A 36 -15.76 2.85 1.58
CA ASP A 36 -15.59 2.44 0.19
C ASP A 36 -15.15 3.61 -0.71
N ALA A 37 -15.72 4.80 -0.53
CA ALA A 37 -15.33 5.99 -1.29
C ALA A 37 -13.87 6.41 -1.00
N SER A 38 -13.41 6.34 0.26
CA SER A 38 -12.02 6.67 0.60
C SER A 38 -11.03 5.65 0.04
N GLU A 39 -11.37 4.37 0.11
CA GLU A 39 -10.58 3.30 -0.49
C GLU A 39 -10.47 3.48 -2.01
N GLN A 40 -11.58 3.84 -2.68
CA GLN A 40 -11.61 4.12 -4.11
C GLN A 40 -10.72 5.31 -4.48
N VAL A 41 -10.79 6.42 -3.74
CA VAL A 41 -9.93 7.60 -4.00
C VAL A 41 -8.46 7.20 -3.95
N TRP A 42 -8.01 6.45 -2.94
CA TRP A 42 -6.62 6.02 -2.85
C TRP A 42 -6.21 5.06 -3.97
N ASN A 43 -7.07 4.09 -4.32
CA ASN A 43 -6.78 3.18 -5.43
C ASN A 43 -6.70 3.92 -6.77
N ASP A 44 -7.59 4.87 -7.03
CA ASP A 44 -7.59 5.69 -8.26
C ASP A 44 -6.32 6.55 -8.35
N VAL A 45 -5.94 7.20 -7.26
CA VAL A 45 -4.69 7.97 -7.16
C VAL A 45 -3.47 7.11 -7.44
N LEU A 46 -3.37 5.96 -6.79
CA LEU A 46 -2.23 5.05 -6.96
C LEU A 46 -2.17 4.50 -8.38
N ASN A 47 -3.29 4.07 -8.96
CA ASN A 47 -3.35 3.58 -10.34
C ASN A 47 -3.01 4.65 -11.38
N HIS A 48 -3.31 5.92 -11.08
CA HIS A 48 -3.02 7.02 -12.00
C HIS A 48 -1.54 7.44 -11.98
N TYR A 49 -0.89 7.40 -10.82
CA TYR A 49 0.43 8.01 -10.63
C TYR A 49 1.57 7.02 -10.37
N LEU A 50 1.29 5.78 -9.97
CA LEU A 50 2.33 4.77 -9.89
C LEU A 50 2.90 4.43 -11.27
N PRO A 51 4.21 4.10 -11.37
CA PRO A 51 4.77 3.54 -12.59
C PRO A 51 3.93 2.35 -13.08
N ARG A 52 3.72 2.25 -14.40
CA ARG A 52 2.81 1.27 -15.05
C ARG A 52 3.06 -0.19 -14.70
N ARG A 53 4.19 -0.49 -14.13
CA ARG A 53 4.55 -1.81 -13.61
C ARG A 53 3.73 -2.19 -12.39
N TYR A 54 3.28 -1.23 -11.60
CA TYR A 54 2.48 -1.44 -10.40
C TYR A 54 1.01 -1.20 -10.70
N GLU A 55 0.17 -1.97 -10.03
CA GLU A 55 -1.28 -1.79 -10.04
C GLU A 55 -1.80 -1.87 -8.60
N SER A 56 -2.78 -1.03 -8.29
CA SER A 56 -3.46 -1.00 -7.00
C SER A 56 -4.86 -1.60 -7.12
N ARG A 57 -5.20 -2.53 -6.22
CA ARG A 57 -6.50 -3.22 -6.18
C ARG A 57 -6.99 -3.40 -4.75
N LYS A 58 -8.31 -3.51 -4.57
CA LYS A 58 -8.95 -3.98 -3.35
C LYS A 58 -9.22 -5.48 -3.50
N GLY A 59 -8.94 -6.28 -2.46
CA GLY A 59 -9.22 -7.71 -2.55
C GLY A 59 -8.53 -8.54 -1.48
N PHE A 60 -8.18 -9.75 -1.84
CA PHE A 60 -7.48 -10.72 -1.00
C PHE A 60 -6.13 -11.08 -1.61
N VAL A 61 -5.19 -11.44 -0.74
CA VAL A 61 -3.93 -12.06 -1.16
C VAL A 61 -4.02 -13.55 -0.86
N VAL A 62 -3.54 -14.39 -1.79
CA VAL A 62 -3.58 -15.85 -1.68
C VAL A 62 -2.20 -16.44 -1.89
N ASP A 63 -1.91 -17.56 -1.26
CA ASP A 63 -0.71 -18.33 -1.51
C ASP A 63 -0.99 -19.66 -2.23
N SER A 64 0.09 -20.31 -2.68
CA SER A 64 0.03 -21.61 -3.39
C SER A 64 -0.40 -22.79 -2.50
N LYS A 65 -0.59 -22.57 -1.18
CA LYS A 65 -1.12 -23.57 -0.24
C LYS A 65 -2.61 -23.40 0.04
N GLY A 66 -3.25 -22.41 -0.61
CA GLY A 66 -4.67 -22.12 -0.46
C GLY A 66 -5.01 -21.23 0.74
N ALA A 67 -4.02 -20.66 1.44
CA ALA A 67 -4.28 -19.71 2.50
C ALA A 67 -4.59 -18.31 1.94
N PHE A 68 -5.52 -17.60 2.59
CA PHE A 68 -5.95 -16.25 2.23
C PHE A 68 -5.59 -15.25 3.33
N SER A 69 -5.26 -14.04 2.94
CA SER A 69 -5.20 -12.89 3.85
C SER A 69 -6.60 -12.47 4.29
N GLN A 70 -6.68 -11.54 5.23
CA GLN A 70 -7.88 -10.71 5.37
C GLN A 70 -8.09 -9.86 4.11
N GLN A 71 -9.29 -9.29 3.95
CA GLN A 71 -9.54 -8.34 2.86
C GLN A 71 -8.70 -7.07 3.05
N ILE A 72 -8.00 -6.67 2.01
CA ILE A 72 -7.09 -5.52 1.98
C ILE A 72 -7.71 -4.42 1.13
N ASP A 73 -7.70 -3.20 1.62
CA ASP A 73 -8.30 -2.05 0.94
C ASP A 73 -7.45 -1.59 -0.26
N VAL A 74 -6.10 -1.69 -0.14
CA VAL A 74 -5.15 -1.32 -1.18
C VAL A 74 -4.03 -2.35 -1.24
N ILE A 75 -3.97 -3.11 -2.33
CA ILE A 75 -2.91 -4.07 -2.64
C ILE A 75 -2.11 -3.52 -3.82
N ILE A 76 -0.86 -3.14 -3.61
CA ILE A 76 0.04 -2.77 -4.70
C ILE A 76 0.81 -4.01 -5.14
N HIS A 77 0.59 -4.45 -6.37
CA HIS A 77 1.19 -5.65 -6.91
C HIS A 77 1.88 -5.42 -8.24
N ASP A 78 2.71 -6.39 -8.65
CA ASP A 78 3.37 -6.38 -9.95
C ASP A 78 2.37 -6.68 -11.07
N ARG A 79 2.16 -5.74 -11.96
CA ARG A 79 1.31 -5.90 -13.14
C ARG A 79 2.01 -6.63 -14.28
N GLN A 80 3.32 -6.53 -14.36
CA GLN A 80 4.11 -7.00 -15.49
C GLN A 80 4.47 -8.49 -15.38
N TYR A 81 4.84 -8.94 -14.18
CA TYR A 81 5.32 -10.29 -13.94
C TYR A 81 4.35 -11.14 -13.12
N SER A 82 3.17 -10.60 -12.80
CA SER A 82 2.09 -11.33 -12.16
C SER A 82 1.36 -12.17 -13.23
N PRO A 83 1.51 -13.49 -13.25
CA PRO A 83 0.96 -14.30 -14.35
C PRO A 83 -0.57 -14.37 -14.32
N PHE A 84 -1.18 -14.11 -13.16
CA PHE A 84 -2.62 -14.10 -13.00
C PHE A 84 -3.05 -13.24 -11.80
N VAL A 85 -4.19 -12.62 -11.93
CA VAL A 85 -5.01 -12.08 -10.86
C VAL A 85 -6.42 -12.57 -11.12
N PHE A 86 -7.04 -13.22 -10.14
CA PHE A 86 -8.42 -13.67 -10.28
C PHE A 86 -9.37 -12.55 -9.89
N SER A 87 -10.42 -12.36 -10.65
CA SER A 87 -11.52 -11.48 -10.30
C SER A 87 -12.82 -12.28 -10.25
N PHE A 88 -13.49 -12.27 -9.10
CA PHE A 88 -14.77 -12.92 -8.92
C PHE A 88 -15.77 -11.98 -8.25
N LYS A 89 -16.85 -11.63 -8.97
CA LYS A 89 -17.90 -10.72 -8.48
C LYS A 89 -17.37 -9.40 -7.92
N GLY A 90 -16.37 -8.81 -8.58
CA GLY A 90 -15.79 -7.54 -8.19
C GLY A 90 -14.78 -7.63 -7.02
N THR A 91 -14.42 -8.84 -6.61
CA THR A 91 -13.36 -9.09 -5.63
C THR A 91 -12.14 -9.66 -6.33
N ASP A 92 -11.01 -9.00 -6.17
CA ASP A 92 -9.74 -9.45 -6.74
C ASP A 92 -8.98 -10.35 -5.76
N VAL A 93 -8.30 -11.35 -6.30
CA VAL A 93 -7.44 -12.29 -5.57
C VAL A 93 -6.06 -12.26 -6.20
N VAL A 94 -5.08 -11.80 -5.44
CA VAL A 94 -3.72 -11.53 -5.91
C VAL A 94 -2.75 -12.53 -5.31
N PRO A 95 -1.86 -13.17 -6.11
CA PRO A 95 -0.82 -14.06 -5.58
C PRO A 95 0.15 -13.32 -4.66
N ALA A 96 0.51 -13.93 -3.53
CA ALA A 96 1.34 -13.31 -2.50
C ALA A 96 2.74 -12.90 -3.00
N GLU A 97 3.29 -13.64 -3.96
CA GLU A 97 4.59 -13.36 -4.58
C GLU A 97 4.61 -12.03 -5.34
N SER A 98 3.48 -11.61 -5.90
CA SER A 98 3.38 -10.38 -6.69
C SER A 98 3.14 -9.13 -5.87
N VAL A 99 2.90 -9.24 -4.56
CA VAL A 99 2.56 -8.10 -3.69
C VAL A 99 3.81 -7.36 -3.24
N TYR A 100 3.83 -6.05 -3.47
CA TYR A 100 4.88 -5.14 -2.98
C TYR A 100 4.49 -4.40 -1.72
N ALA A 101 3.23 -3.96 -1.64
CA ALA A 101 2.75 -3.19 -0.51
C ALA A 101 1.26 -3.42 -0.27
N VAL A 102 0.83 -3.26 0.99
CA VAL A 102 -0.57 -3.31 1.40
C VAL A 102 -0.89 -2.14 2.31
N PHE A 103 -2.07 -1.53 2.10
CA PHE A 103 -2.52 -0.43 2.95
C PHE A 103 -3.95 -0.61 3.39
N GLU A 104 -4.21 -0.15 4.60
CA GLU A 104 -5.55 0.12 5.10
C GLU A 104 -5.91 1.57 4.80
N ALA A 105 -7.11 1.81 4.28
CA ALA A 105 -7.61 3.15 3.99
C ALA A 105 -8.76 3.51 4.93
N LYS A 106 -8.62 4.60 5.68
CA LYS A 106 -9.62 5.07 6.65
C LYS A 106 -9.80 6.58 6.57
N GLN A 107 -10.91 7.08 7.08
CA GLN A 107 -11.15 8.52 7.17
C GLN A 107 -10.26 9.20 8.22
N GLU A 108 -9.99 8.50 9.32
CA GLU A 108 -9.21 9.01 10.43
C GLU A 108 -8.18 7.99 10.91
N LEU A 109 -7.01 8.47 11.27
CA LEU A 109 -6.00 7.71 11.95
C LEU A 109 -6.36 7.61 13.43
N THR A 110 -6.56 6.39 13.92
CA THR A 110 -6.83 6.07 15.33
C THR A 110 -6.00 4.88 15.79
N ALA A 111 -5.87 4.68 17.10
CA ALA A 111 -5.18 3.52 17.66
C ALA A 111 -5.77 2.19 17.16
N ASP A 112 -7.11 2.11 17.08
CA ASP A 112 -7.82 0.93 16.60
C ASP A 112 -7.55 0.67 15.11
N HIS A 113 -7.51 1.73 14.29
CA HIS A 113 -7.20 1.60 12.86
C HIS A 113 -5.75 1.18 12.63
N ILE A 114 -4.80 1.65 13.45
CA ILE A 114 -3.40 1.18 13.38
C ILE A 114 -3.32 -0.30 13.75
N ARG A 115 -3.99 -0.74 14.82
CA ARG A 115 -4.04 -2.16 15.21
C ARG A 115 -4.65 -3.00 14.08
N TYR A 116 -5.76 -2.55 13.51
CA TYR A 116 -6.42 -3.23 12.40
C TYR A 116 -5.54 -3.33 11.15
N ALA A 117 -4.84 -2.26 10.78
CA ALA A 117 -3.87 -2.27 9.69
C ALA A 117 -2.73 -3.28 9.92
N ARG A 118 -2.27 -3.40 11.17
CA ARG A 118 -1.27 -4.40 11.56
C ARG A 118 -1.75 -5.83 11.38
N ASP A 119 -2.96 -6.13 11.83
CA ASP A 119 -3.55 -7.46 11.70
C ASP A 119 -3.67 -7.86 10.23
N LYS A 120 -4.05 -6.91 9.38
CA LYS A 120 -4.10 -7.10 7.92
C LYS A 120 -2.71 -7.30 7.32
N ALA A 121 -1.73 -6.48 7.68
CA ALA A 121 -0.33 -6.63 7.24
C ALA A 121 0.23 -8.01 7.61
N ALA A 122 0.03 -8.43 8.85
CA ALA A 122 0.45 -9.73 9.34
C ALA A 122 -0.24 -10.88 8.61
N SER A 123 -1.54 -10.72 8.25
CA SER A 123 -2.27 -11.74 7.49
C SER A 123 -1.67 -11.97 6.10
N VAL A 124 -1.13 -10.93 5.46
CA VAL A 124 -0.46 -11.02 4.16
C VAL A 124 0.96 -11.58 4.29
N ARG A 125 1.76 -11.07 5.23
CA ARG A 125 3.17 -11.46 5.36
C ARG A 125 3.38 -12.91 5.79
N ARG A 126 2.40 -13.51 6.48
CA ARG A 126 2.42 -14.92 6.86
C ARG A 126 2.13 -15.89 5.72
N LEU A 127 1.66 -15.40 4.58
CA LEU A 127 1.40 -16.23 3.41
C LEU A 127 2.70 -16.80 2.85
N HIS A 128 2.63 -18.04 2.40
CA HIS A 128 3.75 -18.70 1.74
C HIS A 128 4.03 -18.03 0.39
N ARG A 129 5.31 -17.77 0.10
CA ARG A 129 5.73 -17.21 -1.18
C ARG A 129 6.81 -18.09 -1.80
N THR A 130 6.64 -18.39 -3.06
CA THR A 130 7.64 -19.13 -3.86
C THR A 130 8.62 -18.17 -4.52
N SER A 131 9.78 -18.69 -4.94
CA SER A 131 10.72 -17.95 -5.78
C SER A 131 11.47 -18.95 -6.63
N LEU A 132 11.17 -18.98 -7.93
CA LEU A 132 11.83 -19.84 -8.89
C LEU A 132 13.08 -19.19 -9.49
N SER A 133 13.99 -20.02 -9.96
CA SER A 133 15.07 -19.62 -10.85
C SER A 133 14.50 -19.21 -12.21
N ALA A 134 14.98 -18.13 -12.79
CA ALA A 134 14.68 -17.77 -14.17
C ALA A 134 15.77 -18.29 -15.10
N GLU A 135 15.40 -18.83 -16.25
CA GLU A 135 16.38 -19.16 -17.30
C GLU A 135 16.92 -17.87 -17.92
N THR A 136 18.22 -17.73 -17.98
CA THR A 136 18.93 -16.61 -18.59
C THR A 136 19.90 -17.11 -19.66
N ILE A 137 20.44 -16.22 -20.49
CA ILE A 137 21.45 -16.55 -21.52
C ILE A 137 22.70 -17.18 -20.88
N GLU A 138 23.00 -16.87 -19.63
CA GLU A 138 24.14 -17.39 -18.87
C GLU A 138 23.81 -18.67 -18.09
N GLY A 139 22.59 -19.20 -18.24
CA GLY A 139 22.06 -20.35 -17.49
C GLY A 139 21.03 -19.93 -16.43
N PRO A 140 20.58 -20.90 -15.59
CA PRO A 140 19.57 -20.63 -14.59
C PRO A 140 20.10 -19.64 -13.52
N SER A 141 19.36 -18.56 -13.31
CA SER A 141 19.65 -17.59 -12.23
C SER A 141 19.39 -18.23 -10.86
N ARG A 142 19.97 -17.65 -9.81
CA ARG A 142 19.55 -18.01 -8.44
C ARG A 142 18.13 -17.49 -8.17
N PRO A 143 17.29 -18.23 -7.41
CA PRO A 143 16.03 -17.73 -6.95
C PRO A 143 16.21 -16.37 -6.26
N LYS A 144 15.35 -15.42 -6.58
CA LYS A 144 15.42 -14.09 -5.99
C LYS A 144 14.99 -14.15 -4.51
N PRO A 145 15.72 -13.53 -3.58
CA PRO A 145 15.26 -13.40 -2.19
C PRO A 145 13.87 -12.74 -2.12
N LEU A 146 13.03 -13.25 -1.23
CA LEU A 146 11.72 -12.66 -0.99
C LEU A 146 11.90 -11.27 -0.36
N HIS A 147 11.34 -10.27 -0.98
CA HIS A 147 11.35 -8.91 -0.44
C HIS A 147 10.39 -8.77 0.74
N HIS A 148 10.63 -7.78 1.61
CA HIS A 148 9.66 -7.36 2.60
C HIS A 148 8.46 -6.72 1.91
N ILE A 149 7.23 -7.17 2.24
CA ILE A 149 6.00 -6.54 1.77
C ILE A 149 5.78 -5.32 2.66
N LEU A 150 5.81 -4.14 2.05
CA LEU A 150 5.53 -2.89 2.76
C LEU A 150 4.09 -2.89 3.28
N ALA A 151 3.86 -2.31 4.44
CA ALA A 151 2.52 -2.16 4.98
C ALA A 151 2.30 -0.74 5.53
N GLY A 152 1.07 -0.26 5.40
CA GLY A 152 0.78 1.10 5.82
C GLY A 152 -0.68 1.41 6.07
N ILE A 153 -0.91 2.69 6.38
CA ILE A 153 -2.25 3.24 6.59
C ILE A 153 -2.38 4.59 5.89
N LEU A 154 -3.51 4.80 5.23
CA LEU A 154 -3.83 5.97 4.43
C LEU A 154 -5.09 6.63 4.99
N THR A 155 -5.01 7.90 5.39
CA THR A 155 -6.14 8.60 6.00
C THR A 155 -6.26 10.05 5.52
N LEU A 156 -7.43 10.65 5.68
CA LEU A 156 -7.61 12.09 5.49
C LEU A 156 -7.07 12.87 6.69
N GLY A 157 -7.41 12.45 7.92
CA GLY A 157 -7.06 13.15 9.16
C GLY A 157 -6.71 12.18 10.27
N ALA A 158 -6.53 12.69 11.49
CA ALA A 158 -6.28 11.91 12.69
C ALA A 158 -7.28 12.23 13.79
N GLY A 159 -7.60 11.25 14.63
CA GLY A 159 -8.49 11.37 15.76
C GLY A 159 -7.87 12.00 17.01
N TRP A 160 -6.61 12.46 16.93
CA TRP A 160 -5.89 13.15 18.03
C TRP A 160 -5.12 14.37 17.53
N THR A 161 -4.68 15.20 18.48
CA THR A 161 -3.90 16.42 18.21
C THR A 161 -2.62 16.42 19.08
N PRO A 162 -1.43 16.68 18.52
CA PRO A 162 -1.16 16.85 17.08
C PRO A 162 -1.29 15.53 16.29
N PRO A 163 -1.71 15.58 15.01
CA PRO A 163 -1.91 14.38 14.18
C PRO A 163 -0.68 13.46 14.09
N LEU A 164 0.49 14.06 13.93
CA LEU A 164 1.78 13.39 13.75
C LEU A 164 2.68 13.66 14.97
N GLY A 165 2.23 13.22 16.14
CA GLY A 165 2.94 13.46 17.40
C GLY A 165 3.35 12.17 18.12
N HIS A 166 3.71 12.32 19.40
CA HIS A 166 4.13 11.20 20.26
C HIS A 166 3.08 10.09 20.37
N THR A 167 1.78 10.44 20.30
CA THR A 167 0.69 9.46 20.31
C THR A 167 0.80 8.51 19.14
N LEU A 168 1.00 9.03 17.91
CA LEU A 168 1.21 8.21 16.73
C LEU A 168 2.43 7.30 16.88
N ILE A 169 3.58 7.89 17.23
CA ILE A 169 4.84 7.13 17.37
C ILE A 169 4.68 6.03 18.43
N GLY A 170 4.03 6.33 19.55
CA GLY A 170 3.76 5.35 20.61
C GLY A 170 2.92 4.17 20.11
N HIS A 171 1.92 4.41 19.25
CA HIS A 171 1.15 3.34 18.65
C HIS A 171 1.92 2.59 17.55
N LEU A 172 2.74 3.27 16.75
CA LEU A 172 3.53 2.62 15.69
C LEU A 172 4.62 1.71 16.25
N ARG A 173 5.19 2.02 17.42
CA ARG A 173 6.21 1.20 18.09
C ARG A 173 5.67 -0.04 18.79
N GLN A 174 4.36 -0.14 18.99
CA GLN A 174 3.77 -1.35 19.60
C GLN A 174 3.83 -2.50 18.59
N ASP A 175 4.35 -3.65 18.99
CA ASP A 175 4.45 -4.87 18.17
C ASP A 175 5.12 -4.66 16.80
N MET A 176 6.42 -4.86 16.75
CA MET A 176 7.28 -4.69 15.57
C MET A 176 7.50 -5.99 14.79
N ALA A 177 6.63 -7.01 14.98
CA ALA A 177 6.71 -8.30 14.28
C ALA A 177 6.10 -8.23 12.85
N GLU A 178 5.44 -9.29 12.42
CA GLU A 178 4.80 -9.38 11.07
C GLU A 178 3.79 -8.26 10.78
N GLY A 179 3.22 -7.66 11.81
CA GLY A 179 2.26 -6.55 11.71
C GLY A 179 2.89 -5.15 11.62
N VAL A 180 4.21 -5.02 11.56
CA VAL A 180 4.86 -3.71 11.52
C VAL A 180 4.33 -2.84 10.38
N ILE A 181 4.03 -1.58 10.69
CA ILE A 181 3.62 -0.58 9.69
C ILE A 181 4.88 0.16 9.23
N ASP A 182 5.16 0.16 7.95
CA ASP A 182 6.38 0.76 7.39
C ASP A 182 6.20 2.24 7.06
N LEU A 183 5.03 2.63 6.55
CA LEU A 183 4.77 4.01 6.14
C LEU A 183 3.26 4.34 6.18
N GLY A 184 2.94 5.62 6.14
CA GLY A 184 1.56 6.06 6.07
C GLY A 184 1.40 7.53 5.78
N CYS A 185 0.18 7.90 5.39
CA CYS A 185 -0.20 9.26 5.02
C CYS A 185 -1.43 9.71 5.81
N VAL A 186 -1.33 10.87 6.43
CA VAL A 186 -2.45 11.66 6.94
C VAL A 186 -2.57 12.87 6.02
N ALA A 187 -3.45 12.83 5.02
CA ALA A 187 -3.43 13.73 3.87
C ALA A 187 -3.45 15.22 4.26
N ASN A 188 -4.18 15.58 5.32
CA ASN A 188 -4.28 16.97 5.82
C ASN A 188 -3.23 17.37 6.86
N ALA A 189 -2.19 16.52 7.10
CA ALA A 189 -1.24 16.79 8.18
C ALA A 189 0.22 16.44 7.84
N GLY A 190 0.47 15.38 7.08
CA GLY A 190 1.80 14.91 6.77
C GLY A 190 1.85 13.41 6.53
N TRP A 191 3.04 12.86 6.61
CA TRP A 191 3.28 11.43 6.40
C TRP A 191 4.34 10.92 7.38
N PHE A 192 4.46 9.61 7.49
CA PHE A 192 5.47 8.94 8.28
C PHE A 192 6.06 7.75 7.54
N THR A 193 7.29 7.40 7.85
CA THR A 193 7.97 6.22 7.35
C THR A 193 8.85 5.62 8.44
N ARG A 194 8.97 4.29 8.40
CA ARG A 194 9.92 3.58 9.25
C ARG A 194 11.33 3.73 8.67
N ARG A 195 12.28 4.05 9.54
CA ARG A 195 13.71 4.06 9.26
C ARG A 195 14.39 3.20 10.31
N ASP A 196 15.00 2.11 9.90
CA ASP A 196 15.56 1.10 10.79
C ASP A 196 14.54 0.64 11.85
N ASP A 197 14.78 0.92 13.12
CA ASP A 197 13.91 0.55 14.24
C ASP A 197 13.06 1.70 14.79
N ASP A 198 12.99 2.84 14.06
CA ASP A 198 12.21 4.00 14.49
C ASP A 198 11.38 4.59 13.35
N PHE A 199 10.58 5.60 13.66
CA PHE A 199 9.69 6.28 12.73
C PHE A 199 10.10 7.74 12.56
N GLU A 200 10.31 8.12 11.32
CA GLU A 200 10.41 9.50 10.88
C GLU A 200 9.01 10.02 10.57
N VAL A 201 8.65 11.12 11.21
CA VAL A 201 7.33 11.78 11.05
C VAL A 201 7.58 13.16 10.46
N THR A 202 6.93 13.44 9.34
CA THR A 202 7.12 14.68 8.60
C THR A 202 5.79 15.42 8.49
N PRO A 203 5.50 16.37 9.41
CA PRO A 203 4.40 17.32 9.24
C PRO A 203 4.67 18.22 8.04
N ILE A 204 3.79 18.22 7.06
CA ILE A 204 4.00 18.99 5.84
C ILE A 204 2.68 19.24 5.10
N ASP A 205 2.55 20.40 4.53
CA ASP A 205 1.56 20.67 3.50
C ASP A 205 1.85 19.79 2.28
N LYS A 206 0.81 19.35 1.59
CA LYS A 206 0.92 18.46 0.41
C LYS A 206 1.46 17.06 0.75
N ALA A 207 1.01 16.53 1.87
CA ALA A 207 1.43 15.24 2.41
C ALA A 207 1.24 14.09 1.41
N ALA A 208 0.10 14.02 0.71
CA ALA A 208 -0.20 12.94 -0.23
C ALA A 208 0.81 12.87 -1.38
N THR A 209 1.25 14.02 -1.92
CA THR A 209 2.27 14.06 -2.98
C THR A 209 3.63 13.56 -2.47
N ARG A 210 4.04 14.03 -1.28
CA ARG A 210 5.32 13.60 -0.67
C ARG A 210 5.31 12.12 -0.35
N PHE A 211 4.23 11.63 0.26
CA PHE A 211 4.03 10.21 0.50
C PHE A 211 4.12 9.38 -0.78
N LEU A 212 3.47 9.81 -1.88
CA LEU A 212 3.51 9.09 -3.15
C LEU A 212 4.94 8.97 -3.70
N LEU A 213 5.73 10.05 -3.65
CA LEU A 213 7.12 10.03 -4.10
C LEU A 213 7.98 9.11 -3.24
N GLU A 214 7.80 9.12 -1.92
CA GLU A 214 8.51 8.20 -1.02
C GLU A 214 8.10 6.74 -1.29
N LEU A 215 6.80 6.47 -1.45
CA LEU A 215 6.31 5.14 -1.80
C LEU A 215 6.94 4.63 -3.10
N ILE A 216 6.98 5.46 -4.16
CA ILE A 216 7.62 5.11 -5.42
C ILE A 216 9.11 4.79 -5.21
N ALA A 217 9.81 5.58 -4.42
CA ALA A 217 11.23 5.33 -4.12
C ALA A 217 11.44 3.98 -3.41
N GLN A 218 10.60 3.66 -2.42
CA GLN A 218 10.68 2.36 -1.72
C GLN A 218 10.32 1.19 -2.64
N LEU A 219 9.28 1.32 -3.47
CA LEU A 219 8.92 0.31 -4.45
C LEU A 219 10.05 0.06 -5.48
N GLN A 220 10.72 1.12 -5.93
CA GLN A 220 11.88 1.01 -6.83
C GLN A 220 13.04 0.27 -6.16
N ALA A 221 13.31 0.53 -4.89
CA ALA A 221 14.37 -0.13 -4.12
C ALA A 221 14.15 -1.65 -3.97
N ILE A 222 12.90 -2.12 -3.91
CA ILE A 222 12.55 -3.56 -3.90
C ILE A 222 12.96 -4.24 -5.22
N GLY A 223 12.91 -3.55 -6.32
CA GLY A 223 13.20 -4.11 -7.65
C GLY A 223 12.02 -4.92 -8.21
N THR A 224 12.26 -6.10 -8.83
CA THR A 224 11.22 -6.96 -9.41
C THR A 224 10.65 -7.94 -8.40
N ALA A 225 9.39 -8.36 -8.57
CA ALA A 225 8.82 -9.48 -7.83
C ALA A 225 9.63 -10.78 -8.05
N PRO A 226 9.61 -11.72 -7.10
CA PRO A 226 10.18 -13.05 -7.33
C PRO A 226 9.40 -13.79 -8.42
N MET A 227 10.04 -14.73 -9.10
CA MET A 227 9.35 -15.56 -10.09
C MET A 227 8.43 -16.54 -9.37
N LEU A 228 7.14 -16.37 -9.57
CA LEU A 228 6.07 -17.18 -8.99
C LEU A 228 6.08 -18.60 -9.58
N ASP A 229 5.88 -19.61 -8.73
CA ASP A 229 5.59 -20.97 -9.18
C ASP A 229 4.09 -21.15 -9.49
N VAL A 230 3.73 -20.94 -10.76
CA VAL A 230 2.34 -21.13 -11.23
C VAL A 230 1.87 -22.58 -11.05
N ARG A 231 2.78 -23.56 -11.16
CA ARG A 231 2.42 -24.97 -11.03
C ARG A 231 2.04 -25.34 -9.59
N ALA A 232 2.63 -24.67 -8.60
CA ALA A 232 2.24 -24.85 -7.21
C ALA A 232 0.77 -24.45 -6.96
N TYR A 233 0.26 -23.43 -7.69
CA TYR A 233 -1.14 -23.05 -7.63
C TYR A 233 -2.07 -24.04 -8.34
N SER A 234 -1.63 -24.71 -9.39
CA SER A 234 -2.44 -25.71 -10.09
C SER A 234 -2.66 -26.99 -9.28
N GLY A 235 -1.85 -27.26 -8.29
CA GLY A 235 -2.00 -28.41 -7.39
C GLY A 235 -3.21 -28.33 -6.44
N MET A 236 -3.95 -27.22 -6.46
CA MET A 236 -5.19 -27.04 -5.69
C MET A 236 -6.46 -27.43 -6.45
N ILE A 237 -6.34 -27.87 -7.72
CA ILE A 237 -7.45 -28.25 -8.61
C ILE A 237 -7.62 -29.75 -8.64
#